data_c4f8ef2a23ca52413f39976ecaf11b1c
#
_entry.id   c4f8ef2a23ca52413f39976ecaf11b1c
#
_cell.length_a   1.000
_cell.length_b   1.000
_cell.length_c   1.000
_cell.angle_alpha   90.00
_cell.angle_beta   90.00
_cell.angle_gamma   90.00
#
_symmetry.space_group_name_H-M   'P 1'
#
loop_
_entity.id
_entity.type
_entity.pdbx_description
1 polymer ?
#
loop_
_entity_poly.entity_id
_entity_poly.type
_entity_poly.pdbx_seq_one_letter_code
_entity_poly.pdbx_strand_id
1 'polypeptide(L)'
;MLKAIQAFLTKEIREENEPKDTAVLIRVLCLVDFLFIGINAVVLLADFGIEIGVRAFAGLLFIVLVFALSYRIKMRVLVFLYYFAVITNVVMLTTHMGLPYMFQAQIYIIFMIFFYRAAGSQAERIASVVSSVIIIFGLIFYVRTHDPVLNIVMGDYGFVTFYCTAYIMVKTVVLAFFFRKKFSASEEKIIKYSKKLEMLATTDPLTKLQNRRGMINHIENFIEETKNYGKLLTVAIGDIDLFKHINDTYGHEAGDYVLETIAKIMKEFIEGKGMVARWGGEEFLFSLEDINGDYAFEEISKLMHLIERYEFLYEGTPIKVTMTFGLEEYDDKTGLDKVISKADEKLYIGKKQGRNRVIY
;
A
#
# COMPACT_ATOMS: atom_id res chain seq x y z
N MET A 1 14.84 29.71 0.77
CA MET A 1 15.72 29.07 -0.24
C MET A 1 15.27 27.63 -0.54
N LEU A 2 15.20 26.72 0.42
CA LEU A 2 14.77 25.31 0.17
C LEU A 2 13.39 25.19 -0.50
N LYS A 3 12.37 25.95 -0.07
CA LYS A 3 11.03 25.95 -0.70
C LYS A 3 11.06 26.43 -2.16
N ALA A 4 11.91 27.40 -2.49
CA ALA A 4 12.06 27.88 -3.86
C ALA A 4 12.74 26.85 -4.77
N ILE A 5 13.77 26.15 -4.26
CA ILE A 5 14.43 25.05 -4.97
C ILE A 5 13.45 23.90 -5.19
N GLN A 6 12.67 23.54 -4.19
CA GLN A 6 11.64 22.51 -4.31
C GLN A 6 10.58 22.91 -5.35
N ALA A 7 10.06 24.14 -5.31
CA ALA A 7 9.10 24.63 -6.29
C ALA A 7 9.68 24.63 -7.72
N PHE A 8 10.96 25.00 -7.88
CA PHE A 8 11.65 24.95 -9.16
C PHE A 8 11.80 23.51 -9.68
N LEU A 9 12.21 22.58 -8.84
CA LEU A 9 12.36 21.17 -9.21
C LEU A 9 11.04 20.47 -9.50
N THR A 10 9.94 20.90 -8.87
CA THR A 10 8.60 20.30 -9.03
C THR A 10 7.72 21.03 -10.05
N LYS A 11 8.22 22.13 -10.66
CA LYS A 11 7.46 22.91 -11.61
C LYS A 11 7.07 22.09 -12.82
N GLU A 12 5.80 22.18 -13.18
CA GLU A 12 5.05 21.58 -14.29
C GLU A 12 5.60 20.31 -14.96
N ILE A 13 4.87 19.22 -14.74
CA ILE A 13 4.91 18.00 -15.54
C ILE A 13 3.56 17.98 -16.28
N ARG A 14 3.59 17.97 -17.62
CA ARG A 14 2.44 18.23 -18.48
C ARG A 14 1.39 17.13 -18.58
N GLU A 15 1.63 15.93 -18.06
CA GLU A 15 0.67 14.82 -18.11
C GLU A 15 0.32 14.37 -16.71
N GLU A 16 -0.99 14.28 -16.40
CA GLU A 16 -1.52 13.85 -15.09
C GLU A 16 -1.08 12.43 -14.68
N ASN A 17 -0.70 11.60 -15.65
CA ASN A 17 -0.31 10.19 -15.44
C ASN A 17 1.21 9.94 -15.36
N GLU A 18 2.05 10.97 -15.49
CA GLU A 18 3.50 10.77 -15.39
C GLU A 18 3.98 10.89 -13.93
N PRO A 19 4.88 9.99 -13.48
CA PRO A 19 5.37 10.00 -12.10
C PRO A 19 6.24 11.25 -11.83
N LYS A 20 5.65 12.26 -11.20
CA LYS A 20 6.31 13.52 -10.81
C LYS A 20 7.66 13.30 -10.11
N ASP A 21 7.72 12.28 -9.24
CA ASP A 21 8.95 11.94 -8.53
C ASP A 21 10.11 11.51 -9.45
N THR A 22 9.83 10.87 -10.58
CA THR A 22 10.87 10.47 -11.55
C THR A 22 11.49 11.69 -12.26
N ALA A 23 10.68 12.68 -12.62
CA ALA A 23 11.21 13.92 -13.22
C ALA A 23 12.06 14.70 -12.23
N VAL A 24 11.61 14.82 -10.99
CA VAL A 24 12.37 15.46 -9.91
C VAL A 24 13.70 14.73 -9.68
N LEU A 25 13.68 13.39 -9.65
CA LEU A 25 14.90 12.60 -9.54
C LEU A 25 15.88 12.91 -10.68
N ILE A 26 15.44 12.87 -11.94
CA ILE A 26 16.31 13.16 -13.09
C ILE A 26 16.87 14.58 -13.00
N ARG A 27 16.06 15.57 -12.61
CA ARG A 27 16.52 16.97 -12.42
C ARG A 27 17.60 17.08 -11.35
N VAL A 28 17.41 16.38 -10.21
CA VAL A 28 18.41 16.33 -9.13
C VAL A 28 19.69 15.65 -9.61
N LEU A 29 19.57 14.53 -10.34
CA LEU A 29 20.73 13.84 -10.89
C LEU A 29 21.45 14.70 -11.94
N CYS A 30 20.75 15.41 -12.80
CA CYS A 30 21.37 16.37 -13.74
C CYS A 30 22.14 17.47 -13.01
N LEU A 31 21.66 17.96 -11.86
CA LEU A 31 22.41 18.96 -11.06
C LEU A 31 23.69 18.35 -10.47
N VAL A 32 23.63 17.11 -9.96
CA VAL A 32 24.81 16.40 -9.47
C VAL A 32 25.81 16.17 -10.61
N ASP A 33 25.33 15.75 -11.80
CA ASP A 33 26.16 15.55 -12.98
C ASP A 33 26.78 16.86 -13.48
N PHE A 34 26.03 17.95 -13.46
CA PHE A 34 26.52 19.28 -13.83
C PHE A 34 27.73 19.68 -12.97
N LEU A 35 27.62 19.52 -11.64
CA LEU A 35 28.72 19.85 -10.73
C LEU A 35 29.94 18.95 -10.99
N PHE A 36 29.71 17.64 -11.12
CA PHE A 36 30.77 16.68 -11.33
C PHE A 36 31.47 16.86 -12.68
N ILE A 37 30.72 16.89 -13.79
CA ILE A 37 31.28 17.07 -15.14
C ILE A 37 31.92 18.45 -15.25
N GLY A 38 31.36 19.48 -14.62
CA GLY A 38 31.92 20.83 -14.61
C GLY A 38 33.29 20.89 -13.96
N ILE A 39 33.45 20.28 -12.77
CA ILE A 39 34.75 20.21 -12.10
C ILE A 39 35.74 19.41 -12.95
N ASN A 40 35.35 18.25 -13.51
CA ASN A 40 36.21 17.47 -14.39
C ASN A 40 36.61 18.27 -15.63
N ALA A 41 35.70 19.01 -16.26
CA ALA A 41 36.00 19.80 -17.44
C ALA A 41 37.06 20.88 -17.14
N VAL A 42 36.99 21.52 -15.99
CA VAL A 42 37.99 22.52 -15.55
C VAL A 42 39.34 21.86 -15.29
N VAL A 43 39.39 20.73 -14.60
CA VAL A 43 40.62 19.98 -14.33
C VAL A 43 41.26 19.50 -15.65
N LEU A 44 40.47 18.88 -16.52
CA LEU A 44 40.96 18.38 -17.81
C LEU A 44 41.45 19.50 -18.73
N LEU A 45 40.82 20.68 -18.68
CA LEU A 45 41.28 21.84 -19.40
C LEU A 45 42.63 22.35 -18.90
N ALA A 46 42.80 22.38 -17.56
CA ALA A 46 44.01 22.89 -16.94
C ALA A 46 45.22 21.94 -17.15
N ASP A 47 45.02 20.61 -17.03
CA ASP A 47 46.08 19.64 -17.01
C ASP A 47 46.42 19.07 -18.42
N PHE A 48 45.42 19.00 -19.32
CA PHE A 48 45.55 18.29 -20.59
C PHE A 48 45.24 19.13 -21.84
N GLY A 49 44.95 20.41 -21.64
CA GLY A 49 44.79 21.37 -22.73
C GLY A 49 43.38 21.46 -23.33
N ILE A 50 43.25 22.36 -24.30
CA ILE A 50 41.96 22.83 -24.83
C ILE A 50 41.16 21.71 -25.49
N GLU A 51 41.78 20.81 -26.23
CA GLU A 51 41.05 19.81 -27.01
C GLU A 51 40.25 18.86 -26.12
N ILE A 52 40.83 18.41 -25.02
CA ILE A 52 40.17 17.49 -24.06
C ILE A 52 39.18 18.22 -23.18
N GLY A 53 39.51 19.44 -22.73
CA GLY A 53 38.60 20.30 -22.00
C GLY A 53 37.34 20.58 -22.79
N VAL A 54 37.43 20.91 -24.07
CA VAL A 54 36.24 21.19 -24.92
C VAL A 54 35.32 19.96 -25.04
N ARG A 55 35.85 18.75 -25.11
CA ARG A 55 35.03 17.52 -25.15
C ARG A 55 34.25 17.33 -23.84
N ALA A 56 34.88 17.60 -22.70
CA ALA A 56 34.22 17.53 -21.40
C ALA A 56 33.12 18.62 -21.25
N PHE A 57 33.38 19.83 -21.78
CA PHE A 57 32.35 20.88 -21.84
C PHE A 57 31.17 20.52 -22.74
N ALA A 58 31.37 19.77 -23.83
CA ALA A 58 30.25 19.26 -24.64
C ALA A 58 29.34 18.31 -23.85
N GLY A 59 29.94 17.45 -23.01
CA GLY A 59 29.16 16.60 -22.08
C GLY A 59 28.33 17.44 -21.07
N LEU A 60 28.91 18.51 -20.56
CA LEU A 60 28.22 19.43 -19.64
C LEU A 60 27.02 20.11 -20.33
N LEU A 61 27.20 20.64 -21.54
CA LEU A 61 26.13 21.26 -22.33
C LEU A 61 24.99 20.27 -22.59
N PHE A 62 25.30 19.00 -22.82
CA PHE A 62 24.28 17.99 -23.02
C PHE A 62 23.47 17.69 -21.77
N ILE A 63 24.09 17.65 -20.59
CA ILE A 63 23.35 17.54 -19.30
C ILE A 63 22.46 18.74 -19.04
N VAL A 64 22.94 19.96 -19.33
CA VAL A 64 22.13 21.18 -19.23
C VAL A 64 20.92 21.11 -20.18
N LEU A 65 21.11 20.63 -21.40
CA LEU A 65 20.03 20.42 -22.36
C LEU A 65 18.98 19.40 -21.82
N VAL A 66 19.43 18.27 -21.31
CA VAL A 66 18.52 17.25 -20.69
C VAL A 66 17.76 17.86 -19.54
N PHE A 67 18.42 18.63 -18.67
CA PHE A 67 17.77 19.35 -17.58
C PHE A 67 16.70 20.31 -18.10
N ALA A 68 17.00 21.17 -19.07
CA ALA A 68 16.04 22.10 -19.64
C ALA A 68 14.85 21.40 -20.31
N LEU A 69 15.11 20.32 -21.05
CA LEU A 69 14.09 19.52 -21.70
C LEU A 69 13.20 18.77 -20.69
N SER A 70 13.66 18.53 -19.47
CA SER A 70 12.88 17.86 -18.42
C SER A 70 11.55 18.53 -18.08
N TYR A 71 11.37 19.80 -18.46
CA TYR A 71 10.16 20.57 -18.26
C TYR A 71 9.17 20.51 -19.44
N ARG A 72 9.58 19.93 -20.58
CA ARG A 72 8.82 20.03 -21.83
C ARG A 72 8.54 18.70 -22.53
N ILE A 73 9.36 17.68 -22.33
CA ILE A 73 9.28 16.42 -23.06
C ILE A 73 8.68 15.28 -22.22
N LYS A 74 8.16 14.26 -22.92
CA LYS A 74 7.63 13.06 -22.29
C LYS A 74 8.69 12.33 -21.48
N MET A 75 8.28 11.77 -20.35
CA MET A 75 9.18 11.10 -19.40
C MET A 75 10.01 9.97 -20.06
N ARG A 76 9.42 9.21 -20.98
CA ARG A 76 10.16 8.15 -21.72
C ARG A 76 11.36 8.71 -22.45
N VAL A 77 11.14 9.77 -23.21
CA VAL A 77 12.20 10.43 -23.99
C VAL A 77 13.26 11.05 -23.07
N LEU A 78 12.82 11.68 -21.97
CA LEU A 78 13.73 12.27 -20.99
C LEU A 78 14.67 11.22 -20.37
N VAL A 79 14.13 10.08 -19.96
CA VAL A 79 14.93 8.98 -19.40
C VAL A 79 15.94 8.46 -20.43
N PHE A 80 15.55 8.31 -21.70
CA PHE A 80 16.46 7.91 -22.76
C PHE A 80 17.54 8.94 -23.01
N LEU A 81 17.21 10.22 -23.05
CA LEU A 81 18.21 11.29 -23.23
C LEU A 81 19.19 11.34 -22.07
N TYR A 82 18.71 11.21 -20.84
CA TYR A 82 19.58 11.14 -19.68
C TYR A 82 20.50 9.91 -19.72
N TYR A 83 19.93 8.74 -20.03
CA TYR A 83 20.70 7.52 -20.24
C TYR A 83 21.82 7.70 -21.28
N PHE A 84 21.48 8.25 -22.44
CA PHE A 84 22.44 8.51 -23.51
C PHE A 84 23.54 9.50 -23.07
N ALA A 85 23.17 10.57 -22.36
CA ALA A 85 24.12 11.54 -21.83
C ALA A 85 25.14 10.90 -20.88
N VAL A 86 24.67 10.08 -19.94
CA VAL A 86 25.55 9.43 -18.96
C VAL A 86 26.47 8.40 -19.65
N ILE A 87 25.93 7.57 -20.55
CA ILE A 87 26.73 6.59 -21.28
C ILE A 87 27.82 7.28 -22.13
N THR A 88 27.44 8.29 -22.89
CA THR A 88 28.40 9.02 -23.72
C THR A 88 29.55 9.60 -22.87
N ASN A 89 29.22 10.15 -21.72
CA ASN A 89 30.21 10.67 -20.78
C ASN A 89 31.12 9.56 -20.22
N VAL A 90 30.54 8.42 -19.82
CA VAL A 90 31.29 7.27 -19.30
C VAL A 90 32.24 6.70 -20.39
N VAL A 91 31.74 6.52 -21.61
CA VAL A 91 32.55 6.03 -22.73
C VAL A 91 33.72 6.97 -23.00
N MET A 92 33.44 8.28 -23.09
CA MET A 92 34.46 9.30 -23.32
C MET A 92 35.54 9.28 -22.22
N LEU A 93 35.12 9.32 -20.95
CA LEU A 93 36.10 9.34 -19.86
C LEU A 93 36.89 8.03 -19.75
N THR A 94 36.24 6.86 -19.95
CA THR A 94 36.90 5.56 -19.88
C THR A 94 37.91 5.37 -21.01
N THR A 95 37.60 5.78 -22.23
CA THR A 95 38.53 5.68 -23.39
C THR A 95 39.70 6.63 -23.27
N HIS A 96 39.54 7.80 -22.66
CA HIS A 96 40.60 8.77 -22.48
C HIS A 96 41.51 8.50 -21.28
N MET A 97 40.91 8.10 -20.14
CA MET A 97 41.60 7.99 -18.85
C MET A 97 41.85 6.53 -18.42
N GLY A 98 41.22 5.55 -19.04
CA GLY A 98 41.35 4.14 -18.71
C GLY A 98 40.45 3.62 -17.57
N LEU A 99 40.52 2.30 -17.32
CA LEU A 99 39.69 1.60 -16.33
C LEU A 99 39.90 2.00 -14.84
N PRO A 100 41.14 2.38 -14.41
CA PRO A 100 41.40 2.64 -13.00
C PRO A 100 40.51 3.71 -12.37
N TYR A 101 39.89 4.56 -13.18
CA TYR A 101 39.10 5.69 -12.71
C TYR A 101 37.64 5.37 -12.41
N MET A 102 37.20 4.10 -12.44
CA MET A 102 35.89 3.60 -12.06
C MET A 102 34.69 4.33 -12.70
N PHE A 103 34.88 5.03 -13.83
CA PHE A 103 33.81 5.75 -14.52
C PHE A 103 32.67 4.83 -14.96
N GLN A 104 32.97 3.56 -15.29
CA GLN A 104 32.01 2.55 -15.64
C GLN A 104 31.01 2.25 -14.50
N ALA A 105 31.38 2.50 -13.26
CA ALA A 105 30.47 2.32 -12.13
C ALA A 105 29.24 3.25 -12.18
N GLN A 106 29.31 4.37 -12.91
CA GLN A 106 28.18 5.26 -13.14
C GLN A 106 27.05 4.58 -13.92
N ILE A 107 27.35 3.56 -14.72
CA ILE A 107 26.36 2.80 -15.48
C ILE A 107 25.37 2.08 -14.54
N TYR A 108 25.81 1.64 -13.36
CA TYR A 108 24.93 1.01 -12.37
C TYR A 108 23.79 1.93 -11.90
N ILE A 109 24.02 3.23 -11.89
CA ILE A 109 23.01 4.22 -11.49
C ILE A 109 21.86 4.26 -12.50
N ILE A 110 22.15 3.99 -13.75
CA ILE A 110 21.16 3.92 -14.83
C ILE A 110 20.19 2.76 -14.60
N PHE A 111 20.70 1.60 -14.17
CA PHE A 111 19.85 0.48 -13.80
C PHE A 111 18.84 0.88 -12.73
N MET A 112 19.29 1.58 -11.69
CA MET A 112 18.43 2.01 -10.61
C MET A 112 17.33 2.98 -11.06
N ILE A 113 17.62 3.86 -12.04
CA ILE A 113 16.63 4.78 -12.60
C ILE A 113 15.55 4.02 -13.37
N PHE A 114 15.93 3.01 -14.16
CA PHE A 114 14.96 2.16 -14.86
C PHE A 114 14.10 1.32 -13.91
N PHE A 115 14.68 0.79 -12.84
CA PHE A 115 13.93 0.11 -11.79
C PHE A 115 13.01 1.05 -11.01
N TYR A 116 13.44 2.28 -10.77
CA TYR A 116 12.63 3.28 -10.09
C TYR A 116 11.39 3.66 -10.92
N ARG A 117 11.46 3.58 -12.23
CA ARG A 117 10.38 3.92 -13.14
C ARG A 117 9.33 2.80 -13.21
N ALA A 118 8.21 2.96 -12.48
CA ALA A 118 7.11 2.01 -12.49
C ALA A 118 6.36 1.91 -13.85
N ALA A 119 6.51 2.90 -14.74
CA ALA A 119 5.75 3.03 -15.99
C ALA A 119 6.43 2.41 -17.23
N GLY A 120 7.63 1.81 -17.10
CA GLY A 120 8.29 1.13 -18.20
C GLY A 120 7.82 -0.31 -18.40
N SER A 121 7.72 -0.78 -19.64
CA SER A 121 7.46 -2.19 -19.93
C SER A 121 8.61 -3.09 -19.39
N GLN A 122 8.29 -4.35 -19.11
CA GLN A 122 9.30 -5.32 -18.70
C GLN A 122 10.43 -5.44 -19.73
N ALA A 123 10.09 -5.36 -21.03
CA ALA A 123 11.04 -5.38 -22.13
C ALA A 123 12.02 -4.19 -22.08
N GLU A 124 11.54 -2.96 -21.80
CA GLU A 124 12.43 -1.79 -21.67
C GLU A 124 13.41 -1.95 -20.50
N ARG A 125 12.98 -2.53 -19.39
CA ARG A 125 13.87 -2.81 -18.25
C ARG A 125 14.95 -3.82 -18.60
N ILE A 126 14.58 -4.94 -19.22
CA ILE A 126 15.52 -5.98 -19.66
C ILE A 126 16.51 -5.40 -20.69
N ALA A 127 16.01 -4.65 -21.68
CA ALA A 127 16.84 -4.04 -22.70
C ALA A 127 17.89 -3.07 -22.11
N SER A 128 17.52 -2.28 -21.10
CA SER A 128 18.47 -1.37 -20.43
C SER A 128 19.56 -2.13 -19.66
N VAL A 129 19.20 -3.23 -18.98
CA VAL A 129 20.15 -4.10 -18.30
C VAL A 129 21.12 -4.71 -19.31
N VAL A 130 20.61 -5.36 -20.35
CA VAL A 130 21.41 -6.02 -21.37
C VAL A 130 22.34 -5.04 -22.08
N SER A 131 21.83 -3.87 -22.50
CA SER A 131 22.65 -2.85 -23.17
C SER A 131 23.77 -2.32 -22.26
N SER A 132 23.50 -2.11 -20.97
CA SER A 132 24.54 -1.66 -20.04
C SER A 132 25.64 -2.72 -19.83
N VAL A 133 25.24 -4.00 -19.72
CA VAL A 133 26.17 -5.11 -19.60
C VAL A 133 27.08 -5.17 -20.85
N ILE A 134 26.50 -5.09 -22.05
CA ILE A 134 27.23 -5.10 -23.30
C ILE A 134 28.24 -3.93 -23.36
N ILE A 135 27.81 -2.72 -22.96
CA ILE A 135 28.64 -1.53 -22.94
C ILE A 135 29.83 -1.71 -21.97
N ILE A 136 29.56 -2.23 -20.75
CA ILE A 136 30.63 -2.47 -19.76
C ILE A 136 31.66 -3.44 -20.30
N PHE A 137 31.24 -4.60 -20.83
CA PHE A 137 32.14 -5.57 -21.38
C PHE A 137 32.94 -5.04 -22.61
N GLY A 138 32.25 -4.29 -23.48
CA GLY A 138 32.85 -3.60 -24.59
C GLY A 138 33.95 -2.61 -24.17
N LEU A 139 33.68 -1.80 -23.12
CA LEU A 139 34.66 -0.87 -22.57
C LEU A 139 35.85 -1.59 -21.93
N ILE A 140 35.61 -2.66 -21.17
CA ILE A 140 36.69 -3.48 -20.59
C ILE A 140 37.56 -4.08 -21.68
N PHE A 141 36.96 -4.62 -22.75
CA PHE A 141 37.68 -5.15 -23.88
C PHE A 141 38.51 -4.07 -24.62
N TYR A 142 37.87 -2.90 -24.89
CA TYR A 142 38.55 -1.78 -25.57
C TYR A 142 39.78 -1.31 -24.81
N VAL A 143 39.65 -1.05 -23.49
CA VAL A 143 40.80 -0.55 -22.70
C VAL A 143 41.90 -1.61 -22.50
N ARG A 144 41.56 -2.92 -22.61
CA ARG A 144 42.60 -3.97 -22.59
C ARG A 144 43.36 -4.10 -23.90
N THR A 145 42.80 -3.62 -25.00
CA THR A 145 43.38 -3.74 -26.34
C THR A 145 43.94 -2.43 -26.87
N HIS A 146 43.64 -1.29 -26.24
CA HIS A 146 44.08 0.03 -26.66
C HIS A 146 44.59 0.80 -25.42
N ASP A 147 45.71 1.48 -25.59
CA ASP A 147 46.22 2.37 -24.55
C ASP A 147 45.29 3.60 -24.37
N PRO A 148 45.16 4.11 -23.16
CA PRO A 148 44.40 5.31 -22.92
C PRO A 148 45.02 6.50 -23.64
N VAL A 149 44.17 7.41 -24.15
CA VAL A 149 44.60 8.60 -24.87
C VAL A 149 45.49 9.51 -24.01
N LEU A 150 45.25 9.48 -22.70
CA LEU A 150 46.00 10.27 -21.71
C LEU A 150 46.92 9.35 -20.91
N ASN A 151 48.25 9.57 -21.04
CA ASN A 151 49.21 8.99 -20.12
C ASN A 151 49.25 9.73 -18.81
N ILE A 152 48.37 9.37 -17.89
CA ILE A 152 48.30 10.00 -16.57
C ILE A 152 49.36 9.34 -15.67
N VAL A 153 50.24 10.16 -15.10
CA VAL A 153 51.31 9.72 -14.20
C VAL A 153 50.74 9.12 -12.93
N MET A 154 51.29 8.04 -12.43
CA MET A 154 50.79 7.22 -11.30
C MET A 154 50.51 7.97 -9.99
N GLY A 155 50.96 9.24 -9.81
CA GLY A 155 50.73 10.03 -8.59
C GLY A 155 49.31 10.51 -8.35
N ASP A 156 48.51 10.64 -9.42
CA ASP A 156 47.20 11.32 -9.36
C ASP A 156 46.00 10.38 -9.20
N TYR A 157 46.24 9.06 -9.19
CA TYR A 157 45.18 8.04 -9.09
C TYR A 157 44.35 8.14 -7.80
N GLY A 158 44.98 8.52 -6.69
CA GLY A 158 44.31 8.60 -5.39
C GLY A 158 43.19 9.65 -5.36
N PHE A 159 43.47 10.86 -5.85
CA PHE A 159 42.50 11.96 -5.86
C PHE A 159 41.34 11.69 -6.81
N VAL A 160 41.62 11.25 -8.06
CA VAL A 160 40.56 10.97 -9.03
C VAL A 160 39.66 9.80 -8.57
N THR A 161 40.26 8.74 -8.03
CA THR A 161 39.48 7.62 -7.47
C THR A 161 38.61 8.05 -6.33
N PHE A 162 39.15 8.85 -5.38
CA PHE A 162 38.38 9.43 -4.27
C PHE A 162 37.21 10.27 -4.78
N TYR A 163 37.48 11.17 -5.74
CA TYR A 163 36.47 12.04 -6.33
C TYR A 163 35.35 11.26 -7.04
N CYS A 164 35.69 10.27 -7.86
CA CYS A 164 34.71 9.41 -8.53
C CYS A 164 33.91 8.59 -7.54
N THR A 165 34.54 8.08 -6.48
CA THR A 165 33.83 7.34 -5.43
C THR A 165 32.86 8.23 -4.69
N ALA A 166 33.25 9.43 -4.31
CA ALA A 166 32.39 10.41 -3.66
C ALA A 166 31.19 10.78 -4.53
N TYR A 167 31.40 10.97 -5.83
CA TYR A 167 30.30 11.23 -6.78
C TYR A 167 29.30 10.05 -6.86
N ILE A 168 29.78 8.82 -6.96
CA ILE A 168 28.93 7.63 -6.96
C ILE A 168 28.16 7.50 -5.66
N MET A 169 28.80 7.76 -4.52
CA MET A 169 28.14 7.76 -3.20
C MET A 169 27.01 8.79 -3.15
N VAL A 170 27.24 10.03 -3.58
CA VAL A 170 26.20 11.08 -3.60
C VAL A 170 25.02 10.64 -4.47
N LYS A 171 25.25 10.13 -5.67
CA LYS A 171 24.19 9.62 -6.54
C LYS A 171 23.41 8.46 -5.90
N THR A 172 24.12 7.52 -5.28
CA THR A 172 23.51 6.38 -4.59
C THR A 172 22.61 6.84 -3.45
N VAL A 173 23.06 7.81 -2.65
CA VAL A 173 22.25 8.38 -1.55
C VAL A 173 21.00 9.08 -2.10
N VAL A 174 21.14 9.87 -3.17
CA VAL A 174 19.98 10.51 -3.83
C VAL A 174 18.98 9.47 -4.31
N LEU A 175 19.45 8.42 -5.01
CA LEU A 175 18.62 7.34 -5.50
C LEU A 175 17.93 6.58 -4.36
N ALA A 176 18.67 6.24 -3.30
CA ALA A 176 18.14 5.55 -2.13
C ALA A 176 17.04 6.36 -1.45
N PHE A 177 17.21 7.68 -1.33
CA PHE A 177 16.20 8.57 -0.77
C PHE A 177 14.90 8.54 -1.58
N PHE A 178 14.98 8.69 -2.90
CA PHE A 178 13.80 8.65 -3.77
C PHE A 178 13.16 7.26 -3.80
N PHE A 179 13.98 6.20 -3.78
CA PHE A 179 13.51 4.81 -3.75
C PHE A 179 12.72 4.52 -2.47
N ARG A 180 13.26 4.94 -1.32
CA ARG A 180 12.60 4.80 -0.02
C ARG A 180 11.25 5.53 0.01
N LYS A 181 11.21 6.77 -0.47
CA LYS A 181 9.96 7.56 -0.53
C LYS A 181 8.89 6.87 -1.35
N LYS A 182 9.26 6.35 -2.52
CA LYS A 182 8.33 5.63 -3.42
C LYS A 182 7.87 4.31 -2.83
N PHE A 183 8.78 3.55 -2.21
CA PHE A 183 8.49 2.27 -1.58
C PHE A 183 7.51 2.44 -0.42
N SER A 184 7.77 3.40 0.48
CA SER A 184 6.89 3.73 1.60
C SER A 184 5.48 4.13 1.14
N ALA A 185 5.35 4.96 0.10
CA ALA A 185 4.05 5.34 -0.45
C ALA A 185 3.29 4.16 -1.09
N SER A 186 4.01 3.20 -1.67
CA SER A 186 3.42 1.98 -2.22
C SER A 186 2.95 1.03 -1.11
N GLU A 187 3.74 0.87 -0.07
CA GLU A 187 3.43 0.06 1.11
C GLU A 187 2.17 0.57 1.82
N GLU A 188 2.06 1.88 2.03
CA GLU A 188 0.87 2.51 2.61
C GLU A 188 -0.39 2.24 1.78
N LYS A 189 -0.28 2.31 0.45
CA LYS A 189 -1.40 1.96 -0.45
C LYS A 189 -1.80 0.49 -0.33
N ILE A 190 -0.84 -0.42 -0.29
CA ILE A 190 -1.10 -1.86 -0.14
C ILE A 190 -1.83 -2.12 1.17
N ILE A 191 -1.36 -1.56 2.29
CA ILE A 191 -2.02 -1.69 3.60
C ILE A 191 -3.45 -1.14 3.55
N LYS A 192 -3.65 0.04 2.93
CA LYS A 192 -4.99 0.63 2.79
C LYS A 192 -5.93 -0.24 1.95
N TYR A 193 -5.44 -0.79 0.83
CA TYR A 193 -6.25 -1.69 0.00
C TYR A 193 -6.53 -3.02 0.71
N SER A 194 -5.56 -3.59 1.42
CA SER A 194 -5.74 -4.80 2.22
C SER A 194 -6.83 -4.60 3.27
N LYS A 195 -6.77 -3.52 4.07
CA LYS A 195 -7.81 -3.19 5.04
C LYS A 195 -9.19 -2.99 4.40
N LYS A 196 -9.24 -2.34 3.24
CA LYS A 196 -10.51 -2.15 2.52
C LYS A 196 -11.08 -3.48 2.02
N LEU A 197 -10.24 -4.37 1.50
CA LEU A 197 -10.65 -5.71 1.08
C LEU A 197 -11.14 -6.54 2.27
N GLU A 198 -10.46 -6.46 3.40
CA GLU A 198 -10.84 -7.11 4.65
C GLU A 198 -12.21 -6.61 5.13
N MET A 199 -12.43 -5.30 5.18
CA MET A 199 -13.73 -4.73 5.51
C MET A 199 -14.84 -5.21 4.58
N LEU A 200 -14.59 -5.25 3.26
CA LEU A 200 -15.57 -5.74 2.28
C LEU A 200 -15.86 -7.25 2.44
N ALA A 201 -14.87 -8.01 2.90
CA ALA A 201 -14.98 -9.44 3.12
C ALA A 201 -15.64 -9.81 4.46
N THR A 202 -15.63 -8.92 5.44
CA THR A 202 -16.07 -9.19 6.82
C THR A 202 -17.25 -8.36 7.30
N THR A 203 -17.70 -7.36 6.51
CA THR A 203 -18.81 -6.46 6.89
C THR A 203 -20.03 -6.68 5.98
N ASP A 204 -21.21 -6.66 6.55
CA ASP A 204 -22.48 -6.68 5.79
C ASP A 204 -22.74 -5.30 5.17
N PRO A 205 -23.04 -5.23 3.85
CA PRO A 205 -23.17 -3.95 3.17
C PRO A 205 -24.42 -3.15 3.55
N LEU A 206 -25.50 -3.80 4.00
CA LEU A 206 -26.73 -3.16 4.42
C LEU A 206 -26.61 -2.63 5.85
N THR A 207 -26.39 -3.52 6.78
CA THR A 207 -26.44 -3.21 8.23
C THR A 207 -25.15 -2.57 8.77
N LYS A 208 -24.02 -2.66 8.04
CA LYS A 208 -22.68 -2.25 8.48
C LYS A 208 -22.18 -2.97 9.73
N LEU A 209 -22.84 -4.03 10.15
CA LEU A 209 -22.34 -4.97 11.15
C LEU A 209 -21.28 -5.88 10.53
N GLN A 210 -20.60 -6.66 11.37
CA GLN A 210 -19.85 -7.79 10.84
C GLN A 210 -20.79 -8.76 10.09
N ASN A 211 -20.27 -9.42 9.07
CA ASN A 211 -20.95 -10.54 8.45
C ASN A 211 -20.55 -11.85 9.17
N ARG A 212 -21.11 -12.97 8.72
CA ARG A 212 -20.81 -14.31 9.26
C ARG A 212 -19.31 -14.58 9.34
N ARG A 213 -18.55 -14.26 8.29
CA ARG A 213 -17.09 -14.47 8.26
C ARG A 213 -16.36 -13.62 9.28
N GLY A 214 -16.75 -12.35 9.40
CA GLY A 214 -16.16 -11.44 10.37
C GLY A 214 -16.41 -11.90 11.81
N MET A 215 -17.60 -12.40 12.11
CA MET A 215 -17.96 -12.92 13.43
C MET A 215 -17.17 -14.20 13.78
N ILE A 216 -17.07 -15.14 12.86
CA ILE A 216 -16.30 -16.38 13.13
C ILE A 216 -14.84 -16.04 13.44
N ASN A 217 -14.20 -15.22 12.60
CA ASN A 217 -12.81 -14.80 12.84
C ASN A 217 -12.66 -14.10 14.21
N HIS A 218 -13.63 -13.29 14.59
CA HIS A 218 -13.60 -12.58 15.86
C HIS A 218 -13.69 -13.53 17.06
N ILE A 219 -14.67 -14.47 17.03
CA ILE A 219 -14.85 -15.45 18.10
C ILE A 219 -13.62 -16.37 18.22
N GLU A 220 -13.10 -16.87 17.09
CA GLU A 220 -11.91 -17.73 17.10
C GLU A 220 -10.69 -17.01 17.72
N ASN A 221 -10.46 -15.73 17.36
CA ASN A 221 -9.41 -14.92 17.98
C ASN A 221 -9.64 -14.75 19.48
N PHE A 222 -10.88 -14.45 19.92
CA PHE A 222 -11.20 -14.31 21.34
C PHE A 222 -10.95 -15.60 22.11
N ILE A 223 -11.34 -16.76 21.56
CA ILE A 223 -11.10 -18.06 22.17
C ILE A 223 -9.58 -18.34 22.28
N GLU A 224 -8.80 -18.07 21.22
CA GLU A 224 -7.36 -18.29 21.21
C GLU A 224 -6.62 -17.39 22.22
N GLU A 225 -6.94 -16.09 22.23
CA GLU A 225 -6.33 -15.12 23.14
C GLU A 225 -6.67 -15.38 24.61
N THR A 226 -7.85 -15.95 24.88
CA THR A 226 -8.36 -16.14 26.25
C THR A 226 -8.23 -17.55 26.78
N LYS A 227 -7.77 -18.48 25.98
CA LYS A 227 -7.62 -19.91 26.31
C LYS A 227 -6.91 -20.19 27.65
N ASN A 228 -5.96 -19.33 28.05
CA ASN A 228 -5.18 -19.49 29.28
C ASN A 228 -5.75 -18.68 30.46
N TYR A 229 -6.82 -17.89 30.25
CA TYR A 229 -7.34 -16.97 31.27
C TYR A 229 -8.72 -17.37 31.79
N GLY A 230 -9.30 -18.46 31.29
CA GLY A 230 -10.60 -18.96 31.76
C GLY A 230 -11.76 -17.99 31.52
N LYS A 231 -11.66 -17.13 30.50
CA LYS A 231 -12.74 -16.20 30.18
C LYS A 231 -13.92 -16.94 29.59
N LEU A 232 -15.10 -16.44 29.93
CA LEU A 232 -16.37 -16.99 29.50
C LEU A 232 -16.77 -16.41 28.12
N LEU A 233 -17.48 -17.21 27.36
CA LEU A 233 -18.08 -16.79 26.11
C LEU A 233 -19.47 -17.40 25.99
N THR A 234 -20.46 -16.57 25.74
CA THR A 234 -21.81 -17.03 25.38
C THR A 234 -22.14 -16.56 23.98
N VAL A 235 -22.68 -17.46 23.16
CA VAL A 235 -23.15 -17.17 21.81
C VAL A 235 -24.67 -17.09 21.84
N ALA A 236 -25.22 -16.03 21.23
CA ALA A 236 -26.65 -15.90 21.03
C ALA A 236 -26.97 -15.73 19.55
N ILE A 237 -27.98 -16.44 19.06
CA ILE A 237 -28.52 -16.24 17.71
C ILE A 237 -29.93 -15.67 17.83
N GLY A 238 -30.23 -14.60 17.10
CA GLY A 238 -31.53 -13.94 17.08
C GLY A 238 -32.09 -13.82 15.67
N ASP A 239 -33.38 -13.86 15.54
CA ASP A 239 -34.09 -13.77 14.26
C ASP A 239 -35.30 -12.86 14.40
N ILE A 240 -35.54 -12.02 13.37
CA ILE A 240 -36.69 -11.11 13.34
C ILE A 240 -37.97 -11.89 13.09
N ASP A 241 -38.87 -11.84 14.04
CA ASP A 241 -40.12 -12.58 13.96
C ASP A 241 -40.99 -12.11 12.78
N LEU A 242 -41.42 -13.06 11.92
CA LEU A 242 -42.28 -12.82 10.78
C LEU A 242 -41.74 -11.77 9.79
N PHE A 243 -40.44 -11.69 9.61
CA PHE A 243 -39.79 -10.71 8.72
C PHE A 243 -40.29 -10.78 7.29
N LYS A 244 -40.57 -11.97 6.78
CA LYS A 244 -41.20 -12.14 5.47
C LYS A 244 -42.55 -11.40 5.39
N HIS A 245 -43.35 -11.46 6.45
CA HIS A 245 -44.64 -10.73 6.48
C HIS A 245 -44.43 -9.22 6.46
N ILE A 246 -43.38 -8.71 7.08
CA ILE A 246 -43.00 -7.28 6.99
C ILE A 246 -42.71 -6.91 5.54
N ASN A 247 -41.86 -7.68 4.85
CA ASN A 247 -41.56 -7.46 3.45
C ASN A 247 -42.79 -7.55 2.54
N ASP A 248 -43.64 -8.56 2.74
CA ASP A 248 -44.84 -8.78 1.93
C ASP A 248 -45.89 -7.68 2.14
N THR A 249 -45.94 -7.07 3.34
CA THR A 249 -46.94 -6.04 3.70
C THR A 249 -46.46 -4.62 3.37
N TYR A 250 -45.21 -4.29 3.65
CA TYR A 250 -44.67 -2.92 3.58
C TYR A 250 -43.62 -2.71 2.48
N GLY A 251 -43.25 -3.79 1.78
CA GLY A 251 -42.21 -3.77 0.74
C GLY A 251 -40.81 -4.03 1.26
N HIS A 252 -39.91 -4.39 0.35
CA HIS A 252 -38.51 -4.72 0.67
C HIS A 252 -37.72 -3.54 1.26
N GLU A 253 -38.00 -2.32 0.82
CA GLU A 253 -37.35 -1.12 1.37
C GLU A 253 -37.69 -0.88 2.83
N ALA A 254 -38.94 -1.19 3.25
CA ALA A 254 -39.33 -1.17 4.65
C ALA A 254 -38.62 -2.27 5.46
N GLY A 255 -38.45 -3.46 4.88
CA GLY A 255 -37.65 -4.53 5.47
C GLY A 255 -36.19 -4.14 5.66
N ASP A 256 -35.58 -3.51 4.67
CA ASP A 256 -34.21 -3.00 4.74
C ASP A 256 -34.07 -1.93 5.86
N TYR A 257 -35.03 -1.01 5.95
CA TYR A 257 -35.09 -0.02 7.03
C TYR A 257 -35.16 -0.69 8.42
N VAL A 258 -35.97 -1.74 8.57
CA VAL A 258 -36.07 -2.52 9.83
C VAL A 258 -34.73 -3.16 10.17
N LEU A 259 -34.07 -3.81 9.20
CA LEU A 259 -32.75 -4.42 9.37
C LEU A 259 -31.68 -3.41 9.78
N GLU A 260 -31.61 -2.26 9.12
CA GLU A 260 -30.66 -1.20 9.45
C GLU A 260 -30.90 -0.62 10.85
N THR A 261 -32.17 -0.42 11.21
CA THR A 261 -32.55 0.13 12.51
C THR A 261 -32.23 -0.84 13.65
N ILE A 262 -32.58 -2.13 13.50
CA ILE A 262 -32.26 -3.18 14.46
C ILE A 262 -30.75 -3.32 14.61
N ALA A 263 -30.01 -3.33 13.52
CA ALA A 263 -28.54 -3.42 13.54
C ALA A 263 -27.92 -2.27 14.35
N LYS A 264 -28.44 -1.06 14.21
CA LYS A 264 -27.99 0.10 14.98
C LYS A 264 -28.25 -0.08 16.47
N ILE A 265 -29.49 -0.48 16.84
CA ILE A 265 -29.87 -0.75 18.24
C ILE A 265 -28.96 -1.83 18.84
N MET A 266 -28.76 -2.94 18.12
CA MET A 266 -27.92 -4.05 18.59
C MET A 266 -26.48 -3.61 18.78
N LYS A 267 -25.92 -2.86 17.84
CA LYS A 267 -24.55 -2.37 17.90
C LYS A 267 -24.30 -1.47 19.11
N GLU A 268 -25.23 -0.53 19.36
CA GLU A 268 -25.16 0.36 20.51
C GLU A 268 -25.32 -0.41 21.84
N PHE A 269 -26.19 -1.42 21.87
CA PHE A 269 -26.47 -2.23 23.06
C PHE A 269 -25.29 -3.14 23.45
N ILE A 270 -24.61 -3.74 22.46
CA ILE A 270 -23.53 -4.72 22.69
C ILE A 270 -22.18 -4.07 22.97
N GLU A 271 -22.06 -2.75 22.80
CA GLU A 271 -20.80 -2.04 22.98
C GLU A 271 -20.18 -2.28 24.36
N GLY A 272 -18.92 -2.75 24.39
CA GLY A 272 -18.20 -3.14 25.60
C GLY A 272 -18.58 -4.49 26.23
N LYS A 273 -19.49 -5.25 25.59
CA LYS A 273 -19.92 -6.58 26.06
C LYS A 273 -19.57 -7.70 25.07
N GLY A 274 -19.12 -7.35 23.88
CA GLY A 274 -18.81 -8.30 22.82
C GLY A 274 -19.10 -7.73 21.43
N MET A 275 -19.58 -8.59 20.52
CA MET A 275 -19.82 -8.23 19.12
C MET A 275 -21.16 -8.77 18.63
N VAL A 276 -21.74 -8.09 17.61
CA VAL A 276 -22.90 -8.56 16.86
C VAL A 276 -22.61 -8.58 15.36
N ALA A 277 -23.11 -9.59 14.67
CA ALA A 277 -23.00 -9.73 13.23
C ALA A 277 -24.36 -10.08 12.60
N ARG A 278 -24.53 -9.69 11.33
CA ARG A 278 -25.59 -10.22 10.50
C ARG A 278 -25.18 -11.61 10.02
N TRP A 279 -25.89 -12.63 10.52
CA TRP A 279 -25.55 -14.03 10.27
C TRP A 279 -26.18 -14.59 9.00
N GLY A 280 -27.39 -14.14 8.70
CA GLY A 280 -28.18 -14.51 7.52
C GLY A 280 -29.02 -13.34 7.03
N GLY A 281 -30.11 -13.61 6.32
CA GLY A 281 -31.02 -12.60 5.79
C GLY A 281 -31.62 -11.71 6.89
N GLU A 282 -32.25 -12.32 7.89
CA GLU A 282 -32.93 -11.70 9.01
C GLU A 282 -32.37 -12.17 10.37
N GLU A 283 -31.24 -12.93 10.32
CA GLU A 283 -30.61 -13.54 11.48
C GLU A 283 -29.38 -12.74 11.92
N PHE A 284 -29.20 -12.64 13.24
CA PHE A 284 -28.07 -11.95 13.88
C PHE A 284 -27.39 -12.88 14.89
N LEU A 285 -26.07 -12.91 14.90
CA LEU A 285 -25.27 -13.65 15.87
C LEU A 285 -24.54 -12.69 16.79
N PHE A 286 -24.52 -13.00 18.08
CA PHE A 286 -23.83 -12.27 19.14
C PHE A 286 -22.74 -13.12 19.76
N SER A 287 -21.58 -12.53 20.01
CA SER A 287 -20.64 -13.01 21.00
C SER A 287 -20.75 -12.14 22.25
N LEU A 288 -21.03 -12.72 23.39
CA LEU A 288 -21.00 -12.06 24.69
C LEU A 288 -19.75 -12.53 25.43
N GLU A 289 -18.82 -11.62 25.60
CA GLU A 289 -17.45 -11.89 26.03
C GLU A 289 -17.28 -11.63 27.52
N ASP A 290 -16.63 -12.61 28.21
CA ASP A 290 -16.46 -12.61 29.67
C ASP A 290 -17.80 -12.61 30.43
N ILE A 291 -18.83 -13.20 29.81
CA ILE A 291 -20.22 -13.26 30.29
C ILE A 291 -20.70 -14.70 30.25
N ASN A 292 -21.20 -15.22 31.38
CA ASN A 292 -21.82 -16.55 31.48
C ASN A 292 -23.23 -16.56 30.86
N GLY A 293 -23.78 -17.77 30.68
CA GLY A 293 -25.09 -17.95 30.06
C GLY A 293 -26.24 -17.29 30.79
N ASP A 294 -26.27 -17.29 32.12
CA ASP A 294 -27.34 -16.66 32.92
C ASP A 294 -27.34 -15.13 32.73
N TYR A 295 -26.15 -14.50 32.77
CA TYR A 295 -26.02 -13.07 32.57
C TYR A 295 -26.31 -12.68 31.13
N ALA A 296 -25.88 -13.51 30.18
CA ALA A 296 -26.20 -13.32 28.78
C ALA A 296 -27.69 -13.40 28.50
N PHE A 297 -28.43 -14.30 29.18
CA PHE A 297 -29.88 -14.39 29.11
C PHE A 297 -30.53 -13.10 29.55
N GLU A 298 -30.09 -12.54 30.68
CA GLU A 298 -30.64 -11.25 31.17
C GLU A 298 -30.38 -10.09 30.19
N GLU A 299 -29.16 -10.00 29.65
CA GLU A 299 -28.78 -8.94 28.70
C GLU A 299 -29.55 -9.08 27.38
N ILE A 300 -29.62 -10.27 26.79
CA ILE A 300 -30.38 -10.48 25.56
C ILE A 300 -31.90 -10.28 25.79
N SER A 301 -32.42 -10.59 26.98
CA SER A 301 -33.81 -10.30 27.32
C SER A 301 -34.07 -8.79 27.37
N LYS A 302 -33.12 -8.00 27.88
CA LYS A 302 -33.22 -6.52 27.86
C LYS A 302 -33.22 -6.00 26.43
N LEU A 303 -32.32 -6.54 25.57
CA LEU A 303 -32.29 -6.17 24.15
C LEU A 303 -33.60 -6.51 23.44
N MET A 304 -34.13 -7.70 23.66
CA MET A 304 -35.41 -8.14 23.09
C MET A 304 -36.55 -7.17 23.45
N HIS A 305 -36.67 -6.80 24.73
CA HIS A 305 -37.70 -5.84 25.18
C HIS A 305 -37.43 -4.42 24.64
N LEU A 306 -36.19 -4.03 24.45
CA LEU A 306 -35.84 -2.75 23.81
C LEU A 306 -36.35 -2.72 22.36
N ILE A 307 -36.12 -3.79 21.60
CA ILE A 307 -36.58 -3.90 20.21
C ILE A 307 -38.12 -3.94 20.15
N GLU A 308 -38.78 -4.72 21.01
CA GLU A 308 -40.24 -4.82 21.08
C GLU A 308 -40.91 -3.47 21.33
N ARG A 309 -40.30 -2.61 22.15
CA ARG A 309 -40.83 -1.29 22.52
C ARG A 309 -40.39 -0.18 21.57
N TYR A 310 -39.46 -0.44 20.67
CA TYR A 310 -38.96 0.56 19.73
C TYR A 310 -40.03 0.87 18.67
N GLU A 311 -40.21 2.14 18.38
CA GLU A 311 -41.20 2.64 17.42
C GLU A 311 -40.56 2.69 16.03
N PHE A 312 -40.70 1.60 15.22
CA PHE A 312 -40.26 1.57 13.87
C PHE A 312 -41.24 2.34 12.99
N LEU A 313 -40.86 3.53 12.51
CA LEU A 313 -41.67 4.38 11.65
C LEU A 313 -41.07 4.41 10.23
N TYR A 314 -41.76 3.78 9.29
CA TYR A 314 -41.35 3.83 7.87
C TYR A 314 -42.39 4.63 7.10
N GLU A 315 -41.98 5.76 6.48
CA GLU A 315 -42.87 6.71 5.76
C GLU A 315 -44.13 7.11 6.59
N GLY A 316 -43.97 7.27 7.90
CA GLY A 316 -45.06 7.63 8.82
C GLY A 316 -45.96 6.45 9.25
N THR A 317 -45.67 5.23 8.76
CA THR A 317 -46.41 4.03 9.13
C THR A 317 -45.65 3.26 10.20
N PRO A 318 -46.28 2.97 11.36
CA PRO A 318 -45.65 2.20 12.43
C PRO A 318 -45.62 0.70 12.06
N ILE A 319 -44.42 0.09 12.20
CA ILE A 319 -44.20 -1.34 11.97
C ILE A 319 -43.91 -1.99 13.32
N LYS A 320 -44.66 -3.02 13.69
CA LYS A 320 -44.39 -3.79 14.90
C LYS A 320 -43.35 -4.86 14.63
N VAL A 321 -42.24 -4.84 15.37
CA VAL A 321 -41.14 -5.76 15.22
C VAL A 321 -40.85 -6.45 16.55
N THR A 322 -40.70 -7.75 16.55
CA THR A 322 -40.22 -8.56 17.68
C THR A 322 -39.09 -9.47 17.20
N MET A 323 -38.33 -9.99 18.14
CA MET A 323 -37.26 -10.95 17.87
C MET A 323 -37.29 -12.15 18.83
N THR A 324 -36.88 -13.28 18.33
CA THR A 324 -36.68 -14.50 19.14
C THR A 324 -35.16 -14.81 19.17
N PHE A 325 -34.69 -15.26 20.34
CA PHE A 325 -33.28 -15.55 20.54
C PHE A 325 -33.09 -16.94 21.15
N GLY A 326 -31.98 -17.60 20.76
CA GLY A 326 -31.47 -18.82 21.40
C GLY A 326 -30.03 -18.59 21.84
N LEU A 327 -29.66 -19.06 23.03
CA LEU A 327 -28.35 -18.86 23.63
C LEU A 327 -27.69 -20.18 23.99
N GLU A 328 -26.38 -20.26 23.85
CA GLU A 328 -25.55 -21.37 24.34
C GLU A 328 -24.22 -20.84 24.85
N GLU A 329 -23.79 -21.31 26.02
CA GLU A 329 -22.47 -21.03 26.57
C GLU A 329 -21.41 -21.86 25.87
N TYR A 330 -20.27 -21.25 25.56
CA TYR A 330 -19.16 -21.95 24.90
C TYR A 330 -18.45 -22.89 25.86
N ASP A 331 -18.21 -24.10 25.40
CA ASP A 331 -17.39 -25.10 26.08
C ASP A 331 -16.30 -25.60 25.12
N ASP A 332 -15.05 -25.52 25.54
CA ASP A 332 -13.87 -25.95 24.76
C ASP A 332 -13.98 -27.37 24.22
N LYS A 333 -14.72 -28.26 24.92
CA LYS A 333 -14.91 -29.67 24.49
C LYS A 333 -15.87 -29.79 23.32
N THR A 334 -16.76 -28.82 23.17
CA THR A 334 -17.85 -28.88 22.20
C THR A 334 -17.47 -28.23 20.88
N GLY A 335 -16.67 -27.17 20.90
CA GLY A 335 -16.27 -26.40 19.72
C GLY A 335 -17.35 -25.43 19.23
N LEU A 336 -16.90 -24.39 18.51
CA LEU A 336 -17.74 -23.24 18.13
C LEU A 336 -18.94 -23.62 17.26
N ASP A 337 -18.75 -24.46 16.25
CA ASP A 337 -19.83 -24.86 15.32
C ASP A 337 -21.01 -25.55 16.05
N LYS A 338 -20.69 -26.39 17.02
CA LYS A 338 -21.71 -27.05 17.81
C LYS A 338 -22.44 -26.12 18.78
N VAL A 339 -21.72 -25.16 19.35
CA VAL A 339 -22.31 -24.11 20.19
C VAL A 339 -23.32 -23.29 19.41
N ILE A 340 -22.93 -22.84 18.20
CA ILE A 340 -23.83 -22.12 17.30
C ILE A 340 -25.05 -22.99 16.92
N SER A 341 -24.84 -24.27 16.60
CA SER A 341 -25.95 -25.20 16.29
C SER A 341 -26.93 -25.35 17.44
N LYS A 342 -26.44 -25.47 18.68
CA LYS A 342 -27.32 -25.57 19.85
C LYS A 342 -28.09 -24.26 20.13
N ALA A 343 -27.44 -23.13 19.94
CA ALA A 343 -28.13 -21.82 20.03
C ALA A 343 -29.24 -21.73 18.97
N ASP A 344 -29.01 -22.22 17.74
CA ASP A 344 -30.02 -22.25 16.68
C ASP A 344 -31.18 -23.21 17.00
N GLU A 345 -30.91 -24.40 17.58
CA GLU A 345 -31.94 -25.29 18.07
C GLU A 345 -32.83 -24.63 19.12
N LYS A 346 -32.26 -23.85 20.06
CA LYS A 346 -33.00 -23.08 21.07
C LYS A 346 -33.81 -21.94 20.43
N LEU A 347 -33.26 -21.22 19.44
CA LEU A 347 -34.01 -20.23 18.66
C LEU A 347 -35.25 -20.86 18.00
N TYR A 348 -35.09 -22.03 17.39
CA TYR A 348 -36.21 -22.75 16.80
C TYR A 348 -37.29 -23.14 17.82
N ILE A 349 -36.88 -23.57 19.03
CA ILE A 349 -37.81 -23.86 20.15
C ILE A 349 -38.58 -22.57 20.50
N GLY A 350 -37.91 -21.45 20.63
CA GLY A 350 -38.53 -20.16 20.93
C GLY A 350 -39.59 -19.73 19.90
N LYS A 351 -39.23 -19.90 18.59
CA LYS A 351 -40.17 -19.64 17.49
C LYS A 351 -41.43 -20.53 17.56
N LYS A 352 -41.29 -21.81 17.90
CA LYS A 352 -42.42 -22.73 18.09
C LYS A 352 -43.28 -22.42 19.32
N GLN A 353 -42.70 -21.91 20.38
CA GLN A 353 -43.40 -21.58 21.61
C GLN A 353 -44.15 -20.24 21.56
N GLY A 354 -44.21 -19.56 20.43
CA GLY A 354 -44.97 -18.32 20.24
C GLY A 354 -44.15 -17.07 20.00
N ARG A 355 -42.84 -17.21 19.72
CA ARG A 355 -41.92 -16.10 19.39
C ARG A 355 -41.73 -15.08 20.51
N ASN A 356 -41.08 -13.94 20.21
CA ASN A 356 -40.80 -12.85 21.13
C ASN A 356 -40.28 -13.31 22.48
N ARG A 357 -39.23 -14.10 22.48
CA ARG A 357 -38.64 -14.69 23.70
C ARG A 357 -37.17 -15.06 23.54
N VAL A 358 -36.55 -15.29 24.66
CA VAL A 358 -35.19 -15.80 24.77
C VAL A 358 -35.24 -17.22 25.32
N ILE A 359 -34.50 -18.16 24.71
CA ILE A 359 -34.36 -19.53 25.20
C ILE A 359 -32.88 -19.78 25.52
N TYR A 360 -32.60 -20.19 26.74
CA TYR A 360 -31.28 -20.56 27.22
C TYR A 360 -31.23 -22.00 27.74
#